data_cdef2e1a6ebc4c405f304b5accb72fb8
#
_entry.id   cdef2e1a6ebc4c405f304b5accb72fb8
#
_cell.length_a   1.000
_cell.length_b   1.000
_cell.length_c   1.000
_cell.angle_alpha   90.00
_cell.angle_beta   90.00
_cell.angle_gamma   90.00
#
_symmetry.space_group_name_H-M   'P 1'
#
loop_
_entity.id
_entity.type
_entity.pdbx_description
1 polymer ?
#
loop_
_entity_poly.entity_id
_entity_poly.type
_entity_poly.pdbx_seq_one_letter_code
_entity_poly.pdbx_strand_id
1 'polypeptide(L)'
;RLCFINKCDRTGADPFRVLQQVRDKLKLNAAAVHYPIGLEDQHDGVVCLVTHKAVTFSGKSGEIITIGDVPEHLRDQVAKKRKELVEAVSEVDDTLGEFFLREETPEVEDLRAAIRRATIARTFSPVFMGSAFKNRGVQLLLDGVVDYLPAPHEVENVALDLDNDEASVTLTADPKAPLVGLAFKLEEGAGLSQSPRSAFAIVHTRPAKGALRP
;
A
#
# COMPACT_ATOMS: atom_id res chain seq x y z
N ARG A 1 -4.24 3.82 -3.87
CA ARG A 1 -3.35 4.37 -2.82
C ARG A 1 -3.25 3.36 -1.69
N LEU A 2 -2.04 3.23 -1.08
CA LEU A 2 -1.84 2.53 0.18
C LEU A 2 -1.44 3.54 1.25
N CYS A 3 -1.88 3.32 2.49
CA CYS A 3 -1.44 4.09 3.65
C CYS A 3 -0.63 3.20 4.57
N PHE A 4 0.49 3.71 5.12
CA PHE A 4 1.26 3.05 6.15
C PHE A 4 1.35 3.94 7.39
N ILE A 5 0.71 3.53 8.47
CA ILE A 5 0.83 4.20 9.76
C ILE A 5 2.09 3.68 10.44
N ASN A 6 3.13 4.51 10.36
CA ASN A 6 4.46 4.20 10.86
C ASN A 6 4.60 4.57 12.35
N LYS A 7 5.67 4.08 12.96
CA LYS A 7 6.08 4.41 14.34
C LYS A 7 5.13 3.86 15.42
N CYS A 8 4.53 2.69 15.19
CA CYS A 8 3.75 2.00 16.22
C CYS A 8 4.58 1.60 17.46
N ASP A 9 5.91 1.68 17.36
CA ASP A 9 6.89 1.44 18.42
C ASP A 9 7.22 2.67 19.29
N ARG A 10 6.66 3.84 19.00
CA ARG A 10 6.95 5.08 19.72
C ARG A 10 5.98 5.31 20.87
N THR A 11 6.47 5.91 21.95
CA THR A 11 5.64 6.34 23.09
C THR A 11 4.51 7.24 22.62
N GLY A 12 3.28 6.97 23.04
CA GLY A 12 2.06 7.66 22.63
C GLY A 12 1.53 7.24 21.27
N ALA A 13 1.99 6.11 20.72
CA ALA A 13 1.47 5.57 19.48
C ALA A 13 -0.01 5.20 19.60
N ASP A 14 -0.83 5.79 18.71
CA ASP A 14 -2.25 5.48 18.58
C ASP A 14 -2.61 5.40 17.09
N PRO A 15 -2.41 4.22 16.46
CA PRO A 15 -2.64 4.06 15.03
C PRO A 15 -4.10 4.20 14.63
N PHE A 16 -5.04 3.88 15.51
CA PHE A 16 -6.47 4.00 15.17
C PHE A 16 -6.94 5.46 15.19
N ARG A 17 -6.40 6.28 16.07
CA ARG A 17 -6.61 7.74 16.03
C ARG A 17 -6.05 8.34 14.74
N VAL A 18 -4.87 7.88 14.29
CA VAL A 18 -4.29 8.31 13.02
C VAL A 18 -5.16 7.85 11.83
N LEU A 19 -5.66 6.61 11.85
CA LEU A 19 -6.61 6.13 10.85
C LEU A 19 -7.87 7.01 10.77
N GLN A 20 -8.40 7.39 11.94
CA GLN A 20 -9.55 8.31 11.95
C GLN A 20 -9.20 9.67 11.34
N GLN A 21 -8.00 10.19 11.61
CA GLN A 21 -7.53 11.42 10.97
C GLN A 21 -7.36 11.29 9.46
N VAL A 22 -6.97 10.12 8.94
CA VAL A 22 -6.93 9.85 7.49
C VAL A 22 -8.33 9.98 6.89
N ARG A 23 -9.34 9.42 7.55
CA ARG A 23 -10.74 9.54 7.13
C ARG A 23 -11.23 10.98 7.18
N ASP A 24 -11.02 11.66 8.31
CA ASP A 24 -11.59 12.99 8.57
C ASP A 24 -10.90 14.11 7.79
N LYS A 25 -9.56 14.10 7.76
CA LYS A 25 -8.77 15.21 7.17
C LYS A 25 -8.50 15.01 5.69
N LEU A 26 -8.22 13.75 5.27
CA LEU A 26 -7.92 13.45 3.88
C LEU A 26 -9.17 13.01 3.09
N LYS A 27 -10.32 12.84 3.78
CA LYS A 27 -11.58 12.42 3.19
C LYS A 27 -11.46 11.11 2.38
N LEU A 28 -10.66 10.19 2.89
CA LEU A 28 -10.46 8.88 2.27
C LEU A 28 -11.41 7.86 2.90
N ASN A 29 -12.07 7.07 2.06
CA ASN A 29 -12.64 5.80 2.50
C ASN A 29 -11.46 4.86 2.77
N ALA A 30 -11.16 4.62 4.04
CA ALA A 30 -9.98 3.89 4.47
C ALA A 30 -10.31 2.97 5.64
N ALA A 31 -9.79 1.76 5.63
CA ALA A 31 -9.86 0.84 6.76
C ALA A 31 -8.53 0.13 6.99
N ALA A 32 -8.32 -0.30 8.24
CA ALA A 32 -7.15 -1.05 8.61
C ALA A 32 -7.17 -2.44 7.94
N VAL A 33 -6.06 -2.84 7.33
CA VAL A 33 -5.81 -4.24 6.91
C VAL A 33 -4.91 -4.95 7.91
N HIS A 34 -4.35 -4.21 8.86
CA HIS A 34 -3.54 -4.72 9.97
C HIS A 34 -4.08 -4.24 11.31
N TYR A 35 -3.95 -5.09 12.32
CA TYR A 35 -4.15 -4.77 13.73
C TYR A 35 -2.82 -4.95 14.48
N PRO A 36 -2.28 -3.96 15.20
CA PRO A 36 -0.97 -4.09 15.86
C PRO A 36 -1.03 -5.07 17.03
N ILE A 37 0.00 -5.92 17.16
CA ILE A 37 0.24 -6.77 18.32
C ILE A 37 1.17 -5.99 19.26
N GLY A 38 0.59 -5.44 20.32
CA GLY A 38 1.26 -4.48 21.17
C GLY A 38 1.49 -3.13 20.50
N LEU A 39 1.79 -2.13 21.30
CA LEU A 39 2.19 -0.78 20.88
C LEU A 39 3.39 -0.34 21.69
N GLU A 40 4.04 0.72 21.24
CA GLU A 40 5.22 1.27 21.89
C GLU A 40 6.34 0.22 22.00
N ASP A 41 6.96 0.07 23.17
CA ASP A 41 8.03 -0.91 23.37
C ASP A 41 7.58 -2.36 23.23
N GLN A 42 6.28 -2.62 23.40
CA GLN A 42 5.66 -3.94 23.27
C GLN A 42 5.18 -4.25 21.85
N HIS A 43 5.45 -3.39 20.88
CA HIS A 43 5.06 -3.63 19.50
C HIS A 43 5.88 -4.76 18.89
N ASP A 44 5.30 -5.95 18.78
CA ASP A 44 5.98 -7.16 18.27
C ASP A 44 5.59 -7.56 16.85
N GLY A 45 4.47 -7.08 16.36
CA GLY A 45 3.99 -7.43 15.05
C GLY A 45 2.60 -6.93 14.76
N VAL A 46 1.92 -7.59 13.85
CA VAL A 46 0.56 -7.24 13.44
C VAL A 46 -0.28 -8.49 13.20
N VAL A 47 -1.59 -8.39 13.37
CA VAL A 47 -2.55 -9.35 12.83
C VAL A 47 -2.99 -8.84 11.47
N CYS A 48 -2.86 -9.66 10.44
CA CYS A 48 -3.44 -9.41 9.12
C CYS A 48 -4.95 -9.66 9.18
N LEU A 49 -5.75 -8.61 8.98
CA LEU A 49 -7.20 -8.70 9.03
C LEU A 49 -7.81 -9.40 7.81
N VAL A 50 -7.05 -9.53 6.73
CA VAL A 50 -7.47 -10.25 5.53
C VAL A 50 -7.32 -11.76 5.73
N THR A 51 -6.13 -12.22 6.13
CA THR A 51 -5.84 -13.65 6.33
C THR A 51 -6.22 -14.17 7.71
N HIS A 52 -6.54 -13.29 8.65
CA HIS A 52 -6.82 -13.60 10.05
C HIS A 52 -5.67 -14.35 10.74
N LYS A 53 -4.41 -13.97 10.41
CA LYS A 53 -3.20 -14.55 11.00
C LYS A 53 -2.36 -13.47 11.69
N ALA A 54 -1.76 -13.85 12.81
CA ALA A 54 -0.76 -13.04 13.48
C ALA A 54 0.59 -13.19 12.78
N VAL A 55 1.28 -12.08 12.58
CA VAL A 55 2.63 -12.03 12.00
C VAL A 55 3.52 -11.25 12.96
N THR A 56 4.47 -11.94 13.56
CA THR A 56 5.44 -11.37 14.50
C THR A 56 6.82 -11.33 13.87
N PHE A 57 7.62 -10.37 14.32
CA PHE A 57 8.93 -10.08 13.77
C PHE A 57 9.98 -10.14 14.86
N SER A 58 11.02 -10.95 14.66
CA SER A 58 12.14 -11.12 15.57
C SER A 58 13.49 -11.02 14.85
N GLY A 59 14.59 -11.19 15.58
CA GLY A 59 15.93 -10.93 15.06
C GLY A 59 16.36 -9.48 15.31
N LYS A 60 17.62 -9.17 14.96
CA LYS A 60 18.21 -7.85 15.20
C LYS A 60 17.55 -6.72 14.42
N SER A 61 17.00 -7.04 13.24
CA SER A 61 16.40 -6.10 12.30
C SER A 61 15.00 -6.53 11.87
N GLY A 62 14.27 -7.34 12.67
CA GLY A 62 12.93 -7.79 12.33
C GLY A 62 12.88 -8.71 11.09
N GLU A 63 13.99 -9.40 10.82
CA GLU A 63 14.15 -10.23 9.62
C GLU A 63 13.50 -11.61 9.73
N ILE A 64 13.26 -12.09 10.94
CA ILE A 64 12.63 -13.40 11.19
C ILE A 64 11.13 -13.21 11.33
N ILE A 65 10.39 -13.72 10.36
CA ILE A 65 8.93 -13.64 10.32
C ILE A 65 8.34 -14.94 10.85
N THR A 66 7.46 -14.83 11.83
CA THR A 66 6.70 -15.97 12.36
C THR A 66 5.21 -15.72 12.15
N ILE A 67 4.53 -16.68 11.51
CA ILE A 67 3.10 -16.64 11.29
C ILE A 67 2.43 -17.60 12.26
N GLY A 68 1.39 -17.12 12.94
CA GLY A 68 0.66 -17.89 13.93
C GLY A 68 -0.83 -17.51 13.99
N ASP A 69 -1.50 -18.03 14.98
CA ASP A 69 -2.90 -17.70 15.22
C ASP A 69 -3.05 -16.39 15.98
N VAL A 70 -4.21 -15.76 15.86
CA VAL A 70 -4.54 -14.53 16.56
C VAL A 70 -4.45 -14.75 18.07
N PRO A 71 -3.67 -13.95 18.82
CA PRO A 71 -3.61 -14.03 20.27
C PRO A 71 -5.00 -13.94 20.90
N GLU A 72 -5.28 -14.76 21.90
CA GLU A 72 -6.61 -14.88 22.49
C GLU A 72 -7.18 -13.54 22.99
N HIS A 73 -6.34 -12.74 23.64
CA HIS A 73 -6.71 -11.43 24.16
C HIS A 73 -7.02 -10.38 23.09
N LEU A 74 -6.69 -10.64 21.81
CA LEU A 74 -6.96 -9.73 20.68
C LEU A 74 -8.13 -10.19 19.79
N ARG A 75 -8.66 -11.39 20.00
CA ARG A 75 -9.67 -11.99 19.09
C ARG A 75 -10.88 -11.10 18.85
N ASP A 76 -11.47 -10.56 19.90
CA ASP A 76 -12.68 -9.73 19.78
C ASP A 76 -12.39 -8.41 19.05
N GLN A 77 -11.24 -7.80 19.36
CA GLN A 77 -10.83 -6.54 18.72
C GLN A 77 -10.49 -6.74 17.24
N VAL A 78 -9.80 -7.83 16.93
CA VAL A 78 -9.47 -8.23 15.56
C VAL A 78 -10.74 -8.54 14.78
N ALA A 79 -11.68 -9.30 15.34
CA ALA A 79 -12.97 -9.61 14.70
C ALA A 79 -13.76 -8.33 14.40
N LYS A 80 -13.81 -7.40 15.37
CA LYS A 80 -14.45 -6.10 15.15
C LYS A 80 -13.81 -5.31 14.01
N LYS A 81 -12.47 -5.25 13.98
CA LYS A 81 -11.75 -4.50 12.94
C LYS A 81 -11.82 -5.18 11.56
N ARG A 82 -11.86 -6.52 11.53
CA ARG A 82 -12.13 -7.25 10.28
C ARG A 82 -13.54 -6.93 9.75
N LYS A 83 -14.54 -6.87 10.62
CA LYS A 83 -15.90 -6.49 10.23
C LYS A 83 -15.92 -5.07 9.66
N GLU A 84 -15.29 -4.08 10.32
CA GLU A 84 -15.16 -2.72 9.79
C GLU A 84 -14.46 -2.69 8.39
N LEU A 85 -13.46 -3.55 8.17
CA LEU A 85 -12.78 -3.67 6.87
C LEU A 85 -13.75 -4.19 5.79
N VAL A 86 -14.46 -5.29 6.09
CA VAL A 86 -15.42 -5.89 5.15
C VAL A 86 -16.53 -4.91 4.82
N GLU A 87 -17.11 -4.24 5.81
CA GLU A 87 -18.14 -3.20 5.62
C GLU A 87 -17.63 -2.08 4.69
N ALA A 88 -16.48 -1.49 5.00
CA ALA A 88 -15.92 -0.37 4.22
C ALA A 88 -15.61 -0.73 2.76
N VAL A 89 -15.23 -1.98 2.49
CA VAL A 89 -14.99 -2.45 1.12
C VAL A 89 -16.31 -2.81 0.42
N SER A 90 -17.26 -3.42 1.13
CA SER A 90 -18.58 -3.77 0.60
C SER A 90 -19.41 -2.56 0.13
N GLU A 91 -19.17 -1.39 0.71
CA GLU A 91 -19.81 -0.13 0.28
C GLU A 91 -19.36 0.34 -1.12
N VAL A 92 -18.23 -0.16 -1.62
CA VAL A 92 -17.60 0.31 -2.86
C VAL A 92 -17.22 -0.80 -3.85
N ASP A 93 -17.54 -2.05 -3.50
CA ASP A 93 -17.32 -3.22 -4.35
C ASP A 93 -18.58 -4.10 -4.35
N ASP A 94 -19.30 -4.09 -5.47
CA ASP A 94 -20.60 -4.76 -5.61
C ASP A 94 -20.51 -6.26 -5.34
N THR A 95 -19.42 -6.90 -5.80
CA THR A 95 -19.22 -8.35 -5.58
C THR A 95 -19.13 -8.70 -4.10
N LEU A 96 -18.36 -7.91 -3.33
CA LEU A 96 -18.26 -8.12 -1.88
C LEU A 96 -19.55 -7.69 -1.16
N GLY A 97 -20.26 -6.69 -1.69
CA GLY A 97 -21.55 -6.23 -1.21
C GLY A 97 -22.61 -7.34 -1.21
N GLU A 98 -22.60 -8.22 -2.22
CA GLU A 98 -23.51 -9.36 -2.28
C GLU A 98 -23.27 -10.36 -1.13
N PHE A 99 -22.00 -10.65 -0.77
CA PHE A 99 -21.68 -11.49 0.41
C PHE A 99 -22.21 -10.85 1.69
N PHE A 100 -22.02 -9.54 1.83
CA PHE A 100 -22.49 -8.81 2.99
C PHE A 100 -24.04 -8.85 3.14
N LEU A 101 -24.76 -8.69 2.03
CA LEU A 101 -26.23 -8.78 2.00
C LEU A 101 -26.76 -10.18 2.33
N ARG A 102 -26.00 -11.24 2.03
CA ARG A 102 -26.35 -12.64 2.36
C ARG A 102 -25.90 -13.04 3.76
N GLU A 103 -25.28 -12.14 4.51
CA GLU A 103 -24.65 -12.43 5.82
C GLU A 103 -23.58 -13.54 5.74
N GLU A 104 -22.97 -13.72 4.58
CA GLU A 104 -21.89 -14.68 4.34
C GLU A 104 -20.54 -14.07 4.67
N THR A 105 -19.65 -14.85 5.25
CA THR A 105 -18.28 -14.42 5.49
C THR A 105 -17.46 -14.62 4.21
N PRO A 106 -16.87 -13.56 3.63
CA PRO A 106 -16.05 -13.70 2.43
C PRO A 106 -14.78 -14.50 2.74
N GLU A 107 -14.39 -15.33 1.80
CA GLU A 107 -13.11 -16.01 1.81
C GLU A 107 -11.94 -15.00 1.68
N VAL A 108 -10.74 -15.44 2.02
CA VAL A 108 -9.55 -14.58 1.99
C VAL A 108 -9.31 -14.00 0.60
N GLU A 109 -9.48 -14.83 -0.43
CA GLU A 109 -9.25 -14.45 -1.82
C GLU A 109 -10.31 -13.46 -2.34
N ASP A 110 -11.57 -13.62 -1.93
CA ASP A 110 -12.66 -12.71 -2.30
C ASP A 110 -12.43 -11.32 -1.70
N LEU A 111 -12.07 -11.28 -0.41
CA LEU A 111 -11.76 -10.03 0.27
C LEU A 111 -10.52 -9.36 -0.31
N ARG A 112 -9.48 -10.13 -0.64
CA ARG A 112 -8.26 -9.61 -1.29
C ARG A 112 -8.55 -9.01 -2.65
N ALA A 113 -9.33 -9.73 -3.48
CA ALA A 113 -9.72 -9.28 -4.81
C ALA A 113 -10.58 -8.01 -4.75
N ALA A 114 -11.53 -7.93 -3.81
CA ALA A 114 -12.36 -6.73 -3.60
C ALA A 114 -11.53 -5.52 -3.16
N ILE A 115 -10.62 -5.68 -2.19
CA ILE A 115 -9.69 -4.63 -1.77
C ILE A 115 -8.87 -4.14 -2.97
N ARG A 116 -8.36 -5.05 -3.82
CA ARG A 116 -7.60 -4.69 -5.02
C ARG A 116 -8.45 -3.85 -5.99
N ARG A 117 -9.64 -4.33 -6.36
CA ARG A 117 -10.55 -3.60 -7.27
C ARG A 117 -10.85 -2.19 -6.75
N ALA A 118 -11.25 -2.08 -5.48
CA ALA A 118 -11.56 -0.80 -4.86
C ALA A 118 -10.33 0.13 -4.74
N THR A 119 -9.13 -0.43 -4.52
CA THR A 119 -7.87 0.35 -4.46
C THR A 119 -7.48 0.88 -5.83
N ILE A 120 -7.60 0.08 -6.89
CA ILE A 120 -7.34 0.47 -8.29
C ILE A 120 -8.34 1.53 -8.74
N ALA A 121 -9.63 1.34 -8.43
CA ALA A 121 -10.69 2.32 -8.68
C ALA A 121 -10.53 3.60 -7.85
N ARG A 122 -9.66 3.63 -6.85
CA ARG A 122 -9.41 4.74 -5.93
C ARG A 122 -10.59 5.10 -5.03
N THR A 123 -11.53 4.19 -4.86
CA THR A 123 -12.70 4.30 -3.98
C THR A 123 -12.41 3.86 -2.56
N PHE A 124 -11.32 3.10 -2.36
CA PHE A 124 -10.87 2.61 -1.07
C PHE A 124 -9.34 2.76 -0.92
N SER A 125 -8.86 2.87 0.32
CA SER A 125 -7.44 2.96 0.67
C SER A 125 -7.14 2.02 1.83
N PRO A 126 -6.48 0.87 1.59
CA PRO A 126 -6.06 -0.04 2.66
C PRO A 126 -4.97 0.58 3.52
N VAL A 127 -5.11 0.44 4.84
CA VAL A 127 -4.20 1.04 5.82
C VAL A 127 -3.43 -0.05 6.55
N PHE A 128 -2.14 -0.04 6.36
CA PHE A 128 -1.16 -0.89 7.05
C PHE A 128 -0.62 -0.19 8.29
N MET A 129 -0.15 -0.96 9.25
CA MET A 129 0.38 -0.45 10.51
C MET A 129 1.69 -1.17 10.84
N GLY A 130 2.65 -0.45 11.44
CA GLY A 130 3.92 -1.05 11.84
C GLY A 130 4.99 -0.04 12.26
N SER A 131 6.22 -0.52 12.29
CA SER A 131 7.42 0.28 12.57
C SER A 131 8.47 0.01 11.50
N ALA A 132 8.71 0.99 10.64
CA ALA A 132 9.76 0.90 9.62
C ALA A 132 11.16 0.84 10.27
N PHE A 133 11.36 1.55 11.38
CA PHE A 133 12.63 1.54 12.10
C PHE A 133 12.99 0.16 12.67
N LYS A 134 12.00 -0.54 13.23
CA LYS A 134 12.16 -1.92 13.74
C LYS A 134 11.91 -2.98 12.66
N ASN A 135 11.64 -2.57 11.42
CA ASN A 135 11.29 -3.46 10.31
C ASN A 135 10.14 -4.43 10.64
N ARG A 136 9.13 -3.94 11.36
CA ARG A 136 7.95 -4.71 11.77
C ARG A 136 6.74 -4.27 10.95
N GLY A 137 6.21 -5.16 10.11
CA GLY A 137 5.07 -4.90 9.22
C GLY A 137 5.43 -4.31 7.85
N VAL A 138 6.71 -4.01 7.58
CA VAL A 138 7.16 -3.47 6.28
C VAL A 138 7.04 -4.53 5.18
N GLN A 139 7.37 -5.79 5.49
CA GLN A 139 7.26 -6.90 4.55
C GLN A 139 5.82 -7.06 4.04
N LEU A 140 4.86 -7.03 4.96
CA LEU A 140 3.44 -7.11 4.62
C LEU A 140 2.93 -5.88 3.84
N LEU A 141 3.52 -4.70 4.05
CA LEU A 141 3.25 -3.53 3.22
C LEU A 141 3.76 -3.75 1.79
N LEU A 142 4.95 -4.33 1.63
CA LEU A 142 5.51 -4.63 0.30
C LEU A 142 4.67 -5.70 -0.43
N ASP A 143 4.22 -6.72 0.29
CA ASP A 143 3.25 -7.68 -0.24
C ASP A 143 1.96 -6.98 -0.67
N GLY A 144 1.46 -6.05 0.16
CA GLY A 144 0.29 -5.24 -0.17
C GLY A 144 0.47 -4.31 -1.38
N VAL A 145 1.70 -3.86 -1.67
CA VAL A 145 1.99 -3.15 -2.92
C VAL A 145 1.76 -4.07 -4.12
N VAL A 146 2.21 -5.32 -4.05
CA VAL A 146 2.01 -6.32 -5.11
C VAL A 146 0.53 -6.72 -5.21
N ASP A 147 -0.13 -6.94 -4.08
CA ASP A 147 -1.50 -7.43 -4.03
C ASP A 147 -2.53 -6.37 -4.49
N TYR A 148 -2.34 -5.10 -4.12
CA TYR A 148 -3.40 -4.08 -4.22
C TYR A 148 -3.11 -2.93 -5.18
N LEU A 149 -1.87 -2.70 -5.60
CA LEU A 149 -1.58 -1.67 -6.59
C LEU A 149 -1.56 -2.25 -8.01
N PRO A 150 -1.96 -1.45 -9.01
CA PRO A 150 -1.94 -1.90 -10.39
C PRO A 150 -0.50 -2.01 -10.90
N ALA A 151 -0.25 -2.99 -11.75
CA ALA A 151 0.97 -3.05 -12.55
C ALA A 151 0.93 -1.98 -13.67
N PRO A 152 2.09 -1.57 -14.22
CA PRO A 152 2.14 -0.52 -15.24
C PRO A 152 1.26 -0.77 -16.48
N HIS A 153 1.02 -2.03 -16.83
CA HIS A 153 0.17 -2.40 -17.98
C HIS A 153 -1.33 -2.43 -17.66
N GLU A 154 -1.70 -2.34 -16.38
CA GLU A 154 -3.10 -2.29 -15.92
C GLU A 154 -3.64 -0.86 -15.82
N VAL A 155 -2.78 0.14 -16.03
CA VAL A 155 -3.14 1.57 -15.96
C VAL A 155 -2.85 2.23 -17.28
N GLU A 156 -3.85 2.92 -17.81
CA GLU A 156 -3.66 3.79 -18.96
C GLU A 156 -2.91 5.05 -18.52
N ASN A 157 -1.73 5.25 -19.09
CA ASN A 157 -0.92 6.43 -18.86
C ASN A 157 -0.97 7.32 -20.11
N VAL A 158 -1.26 8.59 -19.92
CA VAL A 158 -1.42 9.56 -20.98
C VAL A 158 -0.40 10.68 -20.81
N ALA A 159 0.22 11.08 -21.91
CA ALA A 159 1.08 12.25 -21.99
C ALA A 159 0.57 13.22 -23.09
N LEU A 160 1.10 14.43 -23.09
CA LEU A 160 0.86 15.40 -24.15
C LEU A 160 2.11 15.45 -25.05
N ASP A 161 1.91 15.37 -26.34
CA ASP A 161 2.95 15.55 -27.35
C ASP A 161 3.05 17.04 -27.68
N LEU A 162 4.07 17.70 -27.13
CA LEU A 162 4.28 19.15 -27.30
C LEU A 162 4.69 19.54 -28.73
N ASP A 163 5.24 18.59 -29.50
CA ASP A 163 5.64 18.82 -30.89
C ASP A 163 4.45 18.67 -31.87
N ASN A 164 3.31 18.19 -31.38
CA ASN A 164 2.11 17.93 -32.14
C ASN A 164 0.87 18.55 -31.46
N ASP A 165 0.91 19.87 -31.28
CA ASP A 165 -0.19 20.67 -30.73
C ASP A 165 -0.80 20.13 -29.42
N GLU A 166 0.04 19.62 -28.52
CA GLU A 166 -0.37 19.00 -27.26
C GLU A 166 -1.36 17.83 -27.42
N ALA A 167 -1.26 17.11 -28.54
CA ALA A 167 -2.08 15.94 -28.77
C ALA A 167 -1.88 14.88 -27.68
N SER A 168 -2.97 14.30 -27.21
CA SER A 168 -2.93 13.24 -26.21
C SER A 168 -2.35 11.95 -26.78
N VAL A 169 -1.32 11.42 -26.14
CA VAL A 169 -0.66 10.16 -26.53
C VAL A 169 -0.74 9.16 -25.38
N THR A 170 -1.28 7.98 -25.64
CA THR A 170 -1.29 6.87 -24.67
C THR A 170 0.09 6.21 -24.62
N LEU A 171 0.67 6.17 -23.42
CA LEU A 171 1.94 5.54 -23.15
C LEU A 171 1.74 4.05 -22.88
N THR A 172 2.38 3.21 -23.66
CA THR A 172 2.34 1.76 -23.48
C THR A 172 3.52 1.27 -22.63
N ALA A 173 3.31 0.24 -21.81
CA ALA A 173 4.36 -0.42 -21.04
C ALA A 173 5.18 -1.42 -21.91
N ASP A 174 5.35 -1.14 -23.20
CA ASP A 174 6.14 -1.97 -24.11
C ASP A 174 7.65 -1.64 -23.96
N PRO A 175 8.51 -2.62 -23.61
CA PRO A 175 9.95 -2.39 -23.49
C PRO A 175 10.65 -2.07 -24.80
N LYS A 176 9.97 -2.21 -25.96
CA LYS A 176 10.49 -1.84 -27.28
C LYS A 176 10.09 -0.41 -27.70
N ALA A 177 9.12 0.19 -26.99
CA ALA A 177 8.71 1.56 -27.27
C ALA A 177 9.79 2.56 -26.80
N PRO A 178 9.78 3.81 -27.32
CA PRO A 178 10.68 4.86 -26.87
C PRO A 178 10.57 5.10 -25.36
N LEU A 179 11.71 5.44 -24.73
CA LEU A 179 11.72 5.75 -23.29
C LEU A 179 10.92 7.04 -23.03
N VAL A 180 9.94 6.92 -22.13
CA VAL A 180 9.23 8.06 -21.55
C VAL A 180 9.35 8.01 -20.03
N GLY A 181 9.73 9.11 -19.41
CA GLY A 181 9.89 9.20 -17.97
C GLY A 181 9.38 10.53 -17.43
N LEU A 182 8.76 10.47 -16.25
CA LEU A 182 8.34 11.65 -15.49
C LEU A 182 9.35 11.94 -14.37
N ALA A 183 10.07 13.05 -14.45
CA ALA A 183 10.90 13.55 -13.35
C ALA A 183 9.99 14.24 -12.32
N PHE A 184 9.85 13.67 -11.13
CA PHE A 184 8.94 14.19 -10.10
C PHE A 184 9.66 14.74 -8.86
N LYS A 185 10.96 14.50 -8.73
CA LYS A 185 11.78 15.00 -7.61
C LYS A 185 13.22 15.20 -8.02
N LEU A 186 13.81 16.30 -7.57
CA LEU A 186 15.24 16.59 -7.68
C LEU A 186 15.83 16.64 -6.27
N GLU A 187 16.94 15.95 -6.03
CA GLU A 187 17.71 16.03 -4.78
C GLU A 187 19.17 16.35 -5.06
N GLU A 188 19.76 17.21 -4.23
CA GLU A 188 21.21 17.44 -4.24
C GLU A 188 21.90 16.29 -3.48
N GLY A 189 22.80 15.58 -4.16
CA GLY A 189 23.62 14.54 -3.54
C GLY A 189 24.71 15.16 -2.66
N ALA A 190 24.67 14.93 -1.36
CA ALA A 190 25.78 15.24 -0.48
C ALA A 190 26.94 14.27 -0.77
N GLY A 191 28.00 14.73 -1.49
CA GLY A 191 29.28 14.04 -1.55
C GLY A 191 29.87 13.70 -2.90
N LEU A 192 29.29 14.09 -4.04
CA LEU A 192 29.92 13.96 -5.34
C LEU A 192 30.11 15.36 -5.97
N SER A 193 31.32 15.82 -5.95
CA SER A 193 31.72 17.21 -6.21
C SER A 193 31.56 17.73 -7.65
N GLN A 194 30.77 17.16 -8.52
CA GLN A 194 30.56 17.68 -9.88
C GLN A 194 29.24 17.28 -10.58
N SER A 195 28.26 16.67 -9.88
CA SER A 195 26.92 16.51 -10.46
C SER A 195 25.86 16.72 -9.37
N PRO A 196 25.25 17.90 -9.31
CA PRO A 196 24.50 18.33 -8.12
C PRO A 196 23.06 17.85 -8.05
N ARG A 197 22.54 17.05 -8.95
CA ARG A 197 21.09 16.75 -8.98
C ARG A 197 20.81 15.33 -9.40
N SER A 198 20.26 14.53 -8.50
CA SER A 198 19.65 13.26 -8.82
C SER A 198 18.19 13.46 -9.12
N ALA A 199 17.73 13.08 -10.30
CA ALA A 199 16.33 13.08 -10.65
C ALA A 199 15.73 11.71 -10.36
N PHE A 200 14.62 11.66 -9.61
CA PHE A 200 13.79 10.47 -9.50
C PHE A 200 12.73 10.52 -10.59
N ALA A 201 12.66 9.49 -11.39
CA ALA A 201 11.72 9.40 -12.48
C ALA A 201 10.94 8.09 -12.44
N ILE A 202 9.65 8.16 -12.74
CA ILE A 202 8.86 6.98 -13.09
C ILE A 202 9.16 6.70 -14.57
N VAL A 203 9.68 5.51 -14.86
CA VAL A 203 10.01 5.08 -16.22
C VAL A 203 8.89 4.17 -16.71
N HIS A 204 8.21 4.57 -17.77
CA HIS A 204 7.12 3.79 -18.37
C HIS A 204 7.62 2.76 -19.39
N THR A 205 8.81 3.01 -19.99
CA THR A 205 9.42 2.08 -20.94
C THR A 205 10.90 1.95 -20.66
N ARG A 206 11.51 0.83 -21.02
CA ARG A 206 12.96 0.61 -20.85
C ARG A 206 13.68 1.09 -22.12
N PRO A 207 14.79 1.86 -22.04
CA PRO A 207 15.52 2.26 -23.23
C PRO A 207 16.13 1.05 -23.92
N ALA A 208 15.98 0.98 -25.22
CA ALA A 208 16.94 0.25 -26.04
C ALA A 208 18.33 0.88 -25.79
N LYS A 209 19.37 0.05 -25.58
CA LYS A 209 20.74 0.50 -25.33
C LYS A 209 21.10 1.65 -26.29
N GLY A 210 21.33 2.84 -25.77
CA GLY A 210 22.01 3.89 -26.50
C GLY A 210 21.45 5.31 -26.51
N ALA A 211 20.36 5.61 -25.83
CA ALA A 211 19.78 6.98 -25.86
C ALA A 211 19.50 7.54 -24.46
N LEU A 212 20.56 7.88 -23.74
CA LEU A 212 20.49 8.93 -22.73
C LEU A 212 21.15 10.16 -23.34
N ARG A 213 20.40 11.14 -23.77
CA ARG A 213 20.90 12.50 -23.94
C ARG A 213 20.42 13.33 -22.75
N PRO A 214 21.30 14.24 -22.25
CA PRO A 214 21.05 15.07 -21.09
C PRO A 214 19.87 16.03 -21.28
#